data_d0d1ff4122081716ebdb897183aa32a4
#
_entry.id   d0d1ff4122081716ebdb897183aa32a4
#
_cell.length_a   1.000
_cell.length_b   1.000
_cell.length_c   1.000
_cell.angle_alpha   90.00
_cell.angle_beta   90.00
_cell.angle_gamma   90.00
#
_symmetry.space_group_name_H-M   'P 1'
#
loop_
_entity.id
_entity.type
_entity.pdbx_description
1 polymer ?
#
loop_
_entity_poly.entity_id
_entity_poly.type
_entity_poly.pdbx_seq_one_letter_code
_entity_poly.pdbx_strand_id
1 'polypeptide(L)'
;MSNKTLGQELIAAVQEAINKKGKGKLVRPKINISAVRKKLGMTQREFATQYYIKLQTLRNWEQEKRSPDTTTLAYLTCIASRPKEILKILHPHKK
;
A
#
# COMPACT_ATOMS: atom_id res chain seq x y z
N MET A 1 -23.36 14.49 -3.75
CA MET A 1 -22.87 13.25 -4.18
C MET A 1 -21.44 13.30 -4.69
N SER A 2 -20.68 12.44 -4.25
CA SER A 2 -19.28 12.45 -4.63
C SER A 2 -19.07 11.75 -5.96
N ASN A 3 -18.33 12.38 -6.85
CA ASN A 3 -17.98 11.78 -8.11
C ASN A 3 -16.51 11.47 -8.18
N LYS A 4 -15.91 11.33 -7.01
CA LYS A 4 -14.50 11.03 -6.98
C LYS A 4 -14.24 9.65 -7.53
N THR A 5 -13.22 9.55 -8.36
CA THR A 5 -12.77 8.25 -8.80
C THR A 5 -12.05 7.57 -7.65
N LEU A 6 -11.86 6.26 -7.78
CA LEU A 6 -11.12 5.53 -6.77
C LEU A 6 -9.72 6.09 -6.61
N GLY A 7 -9.10 6.47 -7.71
CA GLY A 7 -7.77 7.07 -7.64
C GLY A 7 -7.75 8.34 -6.83
N GLN A 8 -8.75 9.17 -7.02
CA GLN A 8 -8.82 10.41 -6.27
C GLN A 8 -9.03 10.16 -4.78
N GLU A 9 -9.84 9.16 -4.47
CA GLU A 9 -10.05 8.80 -3.07
C GLU A 9 -8.78 8.33 -2.41
N LEU A 10 -8.00 7.55 -3.13
CA LEU A 10 -6.75 7.04 -2.58
C LEU A 10 -5.76 8.17 -2.35
N ILE A 11 -5.68 9.10 -3.27
CA ILE A 11 -4.79 10.24 -3.10
C ILE A 11 -5.20 11.07 -1.91
N ALA A 12 -6.50 11.31 -1.77
CA ALA A 12 -7.00 12.10 -0.67
C ALA A 12 -6.70 11.41 0.67
N ALA A 13 -6.86 10.10 0.71
CA ALA A 13 -6.60 9.37 1.95
C ALA A 13 -5.14 9.47 2.35
N VAL A 14 -4.24 9.36 1.37
CA VAL A 14 -2.82 9.46 1.64
C VAL A 14 -2.46 10.86 2.11
N GLN A 15 -2.99 11.87 1.43
CA GLN A 15 -2.70 13.24 1.83
C GLN A 15 -3.24 13.56 3.21
N GLU A 16 -4.40 13.02 3.52
CA GLU A 16 -4.99 13.23 4.83
C GLU A 16 -4.11 12.64 5.92
N ALA A 17 -3.59 11.44 5.68
CA ALA A 17 -2.71 10.79 6.63
C ALA A 17 -1.45 11.60 6.84
N ILE A 18 -0.89 12.14 5.77
CA ILE A 18 0.30 12.95 5.86
C ILE A 18 0.02 14.23 6.62
N ASN A 19 -1.09 14.89 6.30
CA ASN A 19 -1.42 16.17 6.92
C ASN A 19 -1.68 16.05 8.40
N LYS A 20 -2.29 14.96 8.82
CA LYS A 20 -2.57 14.78 10.22
C LYS A 20 -1.33 14.79 11.06
N LYS A 21 -0.26 14.29 10.50
CA LYS A 21 0.98 14.20 11.26
C LYS A 21 1.94 15.30 10.90
N GLY A 22 1.52 16.19 10.03
CA GLY A 22 2.42 17.04 9.35
C GLY A 22 2.81 18.32 10.03
N LYS A 23 2.73 18.37 11.29
CA LYS A 23 3.10 19.59 11.96
C LYS A 23 4.58 19.81 11.88
N GLY A 24 5.01 20.21 10.74
CA GLY A 24 6.40 20.52 10.53
C GLY A 24 7.33 19.35 10.56
N LYS A 25 6.82 18.17 10.78
CA LYS A 25 7.67 17.02 10.85
C LYS A 25 7.07 15.92 10.01
N LEU A 26 7.84 15.45 9.06
CA LEU A 26 7.39 14.39 8.20
C LEU A 26 7.58 13.06 8.90
N VAL A 27 6.49 12.50 9.35
CA VAL A 27 6.52 11.21 10.01
C VAL A 27 5.98 10.16 9.06
N ARG A 28 6.75 9.14 8.81
CA ARG A 28 6.30 8.07 7.94
C ARG A 28 5.29 7.20 8.64
N PRO A 29 4.19 6.84 7.98
CA PRO A 29 3.28 5.87 8.56
C PRO A 29 4.02 4.56 8.74
N LYS A 30 3.71 3.89 9.82
CA LYS A 30 4.32 2.61 10.07
C LYS A 30 3.35 1.52 9.66
N ILE A 31 3.76 0.70 8.74
CA ILE A 31 2.91 -0.36 8.22
C ILE A 31 3.62 -1.69 8.41
N ASN A 32 2.92 -2.63 8.99
CA ASN A 32 3.43 -3.98 9.11
C ASN A 32 3.02 -4.75 7.86
N ILE A 33 3.92 -4.78 6.90
CA ILE A 33 3.64 -5.39 5.61
C ILE A 33 3.33 -6.87 5.75
N SER A 34 4.07 -7.55 6.59
CA SER A 34 3.85 -8.97 6.82
C SER A 34 2.44 -9.22 7.34
N ALA A 35 1.97 -8.40 8.26
CA ALA A 35 0.64 -8.55 8.81
C ALA A 35 -0.43 -8.32 7.75
N VAL A 36 -0.24 -7.30 6.91
CA VAL A 36 -1.18 -7.04 5.83
C VAL A 36 -1.26 -8.24 4.89
N ARG A 37 -0.10 -8.75 4.49
CA ARG A 37 -0.03 -9.88 3.59
C ARG A 37 -0.72 -11.10 4.18
N LYS A 38 -0.43 -11.40 5.43
CA LYS A 38 -1.00 -12.58 6.09
C LYS A 38 -2.50 -12.45 6.25
N LYS A 39 -2.96 -11.23 6.52
CA LYS A 39 -4.39 -10.99 6.63
C LYS A 39 -5.11 -11.26 5.32
N LEU A 40 -4.43 -11.03 4.20
CA LEU A 40 -4.98 -11.31 2.89
C LEU A 40 -4.83 -12.76 2.48
N GLY A 41 -4.13 -13.55 3.27
CA GLY A 41 -3.94 -14.97 2.97
C GLY A 41 -2.98 -15.22 1.83
N MET A 42 -2.04 -14.34 1.62
CA MET A 42 -1.11 -14.44 0.51
C MET A 42 0.29 -14.81 0.97
N THR A 43 0.96 -15.61 0.14
CA THR A 43 2.39 -15.82 0.33
C THR A 43 3.14 -14.58 -0.11
N GLN A 44 4.43 -14.52 0.22
CA GLN A 44 5.25 -13.40 -0.23
C GLN A 44 5.24 -13.31 -1.76
N ARG A 45 5.37 -14.45 -2.42
CA ARG A 45 5.37 -14.45 -3.88
C ARG A 45 4.05 -13.98 -4.45
N GLU A 46 2.95 -14.44 -3.88
CA GLU A 46 1.64 -14.03 -4.35
C GLU A 46 1.42 -12.53 -4.18
N PHE A 47 1.77 -12.02 -3.02
CA PHE A 47 1.61 -10.61 -2.74
C PHE A 47 2.46 -9.77 -3.69
N ALA A 48 3.71 -10.16 -3.86
CA ALA A 48 4.61 -9.44 -4.74
C ALA A 48 4.08 -9.43 -6.18
N THR A 49 3.63 -10.57 -6.65
CA THR A 49 3.13 -10.69 -8.01
C THR A 49 1.85 -9.88 -8.20
N GLN A 50 0.92 -9.99 -7.28
CA GLN A 50 -0.37 -9.33 -7.43
C GLN A 50 -0.25 -7.81 -7.38
N TYR A 51 0.66 -7.29 -6.59
CA TYR A 51 0.78 -5.85 -6.40
C TYR A 51 2.01 -5.27 -7.11
N TYR A 52 2.63 -6.07 -7.98
CA TYR A 52 3.76 -5.61 -8.81
C TYR A 52 4.92 -5.11 -7.99
N ILE A 53 5.26 -5.85 -6.97
CA ILE A 53 6.40 -5.56 -6.12
C ILE A 53 7.43 -6.65 -6.35
N LYS A 54 8.70 -6.27 -6.41
CA LYS A 54 9.75 -7.27 -6.56
C LYS A 54 9.81 -8.12 -5.30
N LEU A 55 9.87 -9.42 -5.49
CA LEU A 55 9.86 -10.35 -4.36
C LEU A 55 10.99 -10.07 -3.38
N GLN A 56 12.19 -9.84 -3.90
CA GLN A 56 13.32 -9.57 -3.03
C GLN A 56 13.13 -8.27 -2.25
N THR A 57 12.53 -7.28 -2.88
CA THR A 57 12.22 -6.03 -2.21
C THR A 57 11.24 -6.25 -1.06
N LEU A 58 10.20 -7.02 -1.33
CA LEU A 58 9.22 -7.34 -0.27
C LEU A 58 9.89 -8.07 0.88
N ARG A 59 10.75 -9.02 0.58
CA ARG A 59 11.45 -9.75 1.62
C ARG A 59 12.32 -8.82 2.47
N ASN A 60 13.00 -7.88 1.81
CA ASN A 60 13.83 -6.92 2.54
C ASN A 60 12.99 -6.07 3.48
N TRP A 61 11.82 -5.66 3.04
CA TRP A 61 10.93 -4.88 3.91
C TRP A 61 10.46 -5.70 5.11
N GLU A 62 10.07 -6.95 4.87
CA GLU A 62 9.56 -7.78 5.95
C GLU A 62 10.65 -8.15 6.94
N GLN A 63 11.88 -8.27 6.47
CA GLN A 63 13.02 -8.54 7.34
C GLN A 63 13.62 -7.27 7.91
N GLU A 64 13.05 -6.15 7.59
CA GLU A 64 13.49 -4.84 8.09
C GLU A 64 14.93 -4.51 7.68
N LYS A 65 15.40 -5.10 6.60
CA LYS A 65 16.69 -4.75 6.05
C LYS A 65 16.66 -3.43 5.33
N ARG A 66 15.51 -3.08 4.79
CA ARG A 66 15.30 -1.81 4.12
C ARG A 66 13.90 -1.34 4.41
N SER A 67 13.73 -0.03 4.40
CA SER A 67 12.41 0.57 4.59
C SER A 67 11.91 1.09 3.26
N PRO A 68 10.60 0.95 2.99
CA PRO A 68 10.04 1.57 1.78
C PRO A 68 10.19 3.08 1.86
N ASP A 69 10.36 3.70 0.70
CA ASP A 69 10.38 5.15 0.66
C ASP A 69 8.95 5.68 0.82
N THR A 70 8.84 7.01 0.87
CA THR A 70 7.56 7.65 1.13
C THR A 70 6.51 7.30 0.09
N THR A 71 6.89 7.31 -1.17
CA THR A 71 5.95 6.97 -2.24
C THR A 71 5.47 5.54 -2.11
N THR A 72 6.39 4.64 -1.83
CA THR A 72 6.02 3.23 -1.68
C THR A 72 5.14 3.03 -0.46
N LEU A 73 5.42 3.75 0.63
CA LEU A 73 4.55 3.66 1.80
C LEU A 73 3.15 4.10 1.49
N ALA A 74 3.00 5.13 0.65
CA ALA A 74 1.67 5.55 0.23
C ALA A 74 0.95 4.43 -0.51
N TYR A 75 1.65 3.76 -1.41
CA TYR A 75 1.08 2.64 -2.13
C TYR A 75 0.69 1.51 -1.19
N LEU A 76 1.56 1.18 -0.25
CA LEU A 76 1.27 0.14 0.71
C LEU A 76 0.10 0.50 1.61
N THR A 77 -0.03 1.76 1.94
CA THR A 77 -1.17 2.24 2.72
C THR A 77 -2.47 2.01 1.95
N CYS A 78 -2.46 2.28 0.66
CA CYS A 78 -3.62 2.03 -0.18
C CYS A 78 -3.97 0.55 -0.20
N ILE A 79 -2.97 -0.30 -0.32
CA ILE A 79 -3.20 -1.74 -0.32
C ILE A 79 -3.79 -2.18 1.01
N ALA A 80 -3.26 -1.65 2.10
CA ALA A 80 -3.75 -2.04 3.42
C ALA A 80 -5.20 -1.60 3.63
N SER A 81 -5.56 -0.46 3.06
CA SER A 81 -6.90 0.09 3.23
C SER A 81 -7.92 -0.58 2.33
N ARG A 82 -7.57 -0.80 1.08
CA ARG A 82 -8.52 -1.33 0.11
C ARG A 82 -7.84 -2.33 -0.82
N PRO A 83 -7.46 -3.47 -0.28
CA PRO A 83 -6.67 -4.43 -1.07
C PRO A 83 -7.39 -4.93 -2.31
N LYS A 84 -8.68 -5.23 -2.20
CA LYS A 84 -9.42 -5.76 -3.33
C LYS A 84 -9.62 -4.72 -4.41
N GLU A 85 -9.82 -3.48 -4.00
CA GLU A 85 -10.00 -2.39 -4.97
C GLU A 85 -8.72 -2.17 -5.75
N ILE A 86 -7.59 -2.23 -5.08
CA ILE A 86 -6.31 -2.06 -5.74
C ILE A 86 -6.10 -3.18 -6.76
N LEU A 87 -6.45 -4.40 -6.40
CA LEU A 87 -6.32 -5.52 -7.34
C LEU A 87 -7.18 -5.32 -8.57
N LYS A 88 -8.38 -4.79 -8.40
CA LYS A 88 -9.24 -4.52 -9.55
C LYS A 88 -8.63 -3.49 -10.47
N ILE A 89 -7.97 -2.50 -9.90
CA ILE A 89 -7.32 -1.48 -10.70
C ILE A 89 -6.14 -2.07 -11.47
N LEU A 90 -5.36 -2.89 -10.81
CA LEU A 90 -4.15 -3.46 -11.40
C LEU A 90 -4.47 -4.56 -12.41
N HIS A 91 -5.57 -5.26 -12.22
CA HIS A 91 -5.94 -6.40 -13.05
C HIS A 91 -7.37 -6.26 -13.55
N PRO A 92 -7.62 -5.25 -14.40
CA PRO A 92 -9.00 -4.96 -14.77
C PRO A 92 -9.67 -6.04 -15.60
N HIS A 93 -8.90 -6.89 -16.25
CA HIS A 93 -9.46 -7.94 -17.11
C HIS A 93 -9.64 -9.25 -16.37
N LYS A 94 -9.34 -9.26 -15.13
CA LYS A 94 -9.47 -10.47 -14.36
C LYS A 94 -10.94 -10.76 -14.12
N LYS A 95 -11.32 -11.99 -14.34
CA LYS A 95 -12.70 -12.39 -14.14
C LYS A 95 -13.00 -12.82 -12.76
#